data_b63bd0a9710a01aa7fee59bd43062fab
#
_entry.id   b63bd0a9710a01aa7fee59bd43062fab
#
_cell.length_a   1.000
_cell.length_b   1.000
_cell.length_c   1.000
_cell.angle_alpha   90.00
_cell.angle_beta   90.00
_cell.angle_gamma   90.00
#
_symmetry.space_group_name_H-M   'P 1'
#
loop_
_entity.id
_entity.type
_entity.pdbx_description
1 polymer ?
#
loop_
_entity_poly.entity_id
_entity_poly.type
_entity_poly.pdbx_seq_one_letter_code
_entity_poly.pdbx_strand_id
1 'polypeptide(L)'
;MVVVALIAAGLYWRSRSAAPVATPATLSEKDTVVLADFDNKTGDAVFDDALKQALAVQLGQSPFINILSDRKVSETLRLMGSQPNSRITPDVARELCVRTGSKAIVLGSISNLGSQYVIGVDAVGCSSGDTLAKEQEEASGKPDVLKALSRAAASLRTKLGESLASVQKFDVPVEATTPSLEALKAYSMGITTGRTKGDAEAIPFMKRAIELDSNFAMAYVGLAVEYANLGRASLAAENAKKAYDLRDRVSERERYRISAFYFQYVTGEVEKATEAYELWAKSYPRDPVPHGNLGYIYSALGQYDKSIVETEAHQHLEPSIVGYGNLAGTYINVNRLKEARQTIAEAQQKNFDGLTIRGDLYALAFLSGDAADMDRQVAWGAGRPGEEDQMLNGHADTQAYYGRLEKARDLARRAADSAVRSDAKETGAQWIAFQAVREAEIGNPTAARQAVAHALALAPGRDVKVIAAVALARTGETSQSKSILDALQKSEPSNTYLKVYWFPVIEASLALAQQAPDRAIIALEPSLPYELGAPPPGISMYPPYLRGLAYLAQKNGPAAAAEFLKFADHPGVIQNFLLGSLARLQLGRAYAISGDTAKAKAAYQDFLTLWKDADPGIPILTEAKAEYAKLQ
;
A
#
# COMPACT_ATOMS: atom_id res chain seq x y z
N MET A 1 -30.57 71.89 29.97
CA MET A 1 -30.79 70.81 28.98
C MET A 1 -29.66 70.63 28.00
N VAL A 2 -28.90 71.63 27.62
CA VAL A 2 -27.77 71.54 26.67
C VAL A 2 -26.55 70.73 27.19
N VAL A 3 -26.26 70.80 28.49
CA VAL A 3 -25.11 70.10 29.08
C VAL A 3 -25.34 68.57 29.15
N VAL A 4 -26.55 68.12 29.37
CA VAL A 4 -26.89 66.69 29.42
C VAL A 4 -26.81 66.04 28.02
N ALA A 5 -27.18 66.80 26.96
CA ALA A 5 -27.05 66.36 25.59
C ALA A 5 -25.62 66.22 25.10
N LEU A 6 -24.69 67.07 25.55
CA LEU A 6 -23.27 67.00 25.26
C LEU A 6 -22.58 65.85 25.98
N ILE A 7 -22.98 65.50 27.19
CA ILE A 7 -22.46 64.33 27.95
C ILE A 7 -22.97 63.05 27.32
N ALA A 8 -24.26 62.97 26.91
CA ALA A 8 -24.81 61.83 26.22
C ALA A 8 -24.18 61.61 24.83
N ALA A 9 -23.92 62.67 24.08
CA ALA A 9 -23.22 62.60 22.80
C ALA A 9 -21.74 62.19 22.95
N GLY A 10 -21.06 62.63 24.01
CA GLY A 10 -19.67 62.24 24.30
C GLY A 10 -19.58 60.74 24.72
N LEU A 11 -20.53 60.26 25.51
CA LEU A 11 -20.64 58.84 25.89
C LEU A 11 -21.02 57.93 24.71
N TYR A 12 -21.90 58.40 23.84
CA TYR A 12 -22.30 57.70 22.61
C TYR A 12 -21.13 57.63 21.61
N TRP A 13 -20.33 58.69 21.48
CA TRP A 13 -19.16 58.73 20.61
C TRP A 13 -18.03 57.84 21.17
N ARG A 14 -17.83 57.80 22.49
CA ARG A 14 -16.84 56.95 23.15
C ARG A 14 -17.21 55.46 23.08
N SER A 15 -18.50 55.10 23.09
CA SER A 15 -18.97 53.72 22.88
C SER A 15 -18.87 53.22 21.43
N ARG A 16 -18.81 54.16 20.45
CA ARG A 16 -18.58 53.79 19.03
C ARG A 16 -17.11 53.72 18.61
N SER A 17 -16.20 54.20 19.43
CA SER A 17 -14.75 54.24 19.11
C SER A 17 -13.97 53.03 19.63
N ALA A 18 -14.61 52.08 20.30
CA ALA A 18 -14.00 50.79 20.54
C ALA A 18 -14.29 49.92 19.31
N ALA A 19 -13.44 50.02 18.28
CA ALA A 19 -13.34 48.95 17.31
C ALA A 19 -13.17 47.64 18.08
N PRO A 20 -13.91 46.57 17.78
CA PRO A 20 -13.65 45.31 18.44
C PRO A 20 -12.17 44.99 18.20
N VAL A 21 -11.44 44.83 19.31
CA VAL A 21 -10.11 44.24 19.24
C VAL A 21 -10.33 42.91 18.53
N ALA A 22 -9.92 42.84 17.28
CA ALA A 22 -9.97 41.61 16.51
C ALA A 22 -9.20 40.60 17.33
N THR A 23 -9.89 39.65 17.94
CA THR A 23 -9.26 38.45 18.49
C THR A 23 -8.35 37.92 17.40
N PRO A 24 -7.05 37.70 17.65
CA PRO A 24 -6.19 37.13 16.62
C PRO A 24 -6.87 35.86 16.08
N ALA A 25 -6.96 35.78 14.78
CA ALA A 25 -7.63 34.66 14.11
C ALA A 25 -6.85 33.38 14.44
N THR A 26 -7.33 32.64 15.44
CA THR A 26 -6.78 31.34 15.81
C THR A 26 -7.17 30.32 14.74
N LEU A 27 -6.29 29.35 14.48
CA LEU A 27 -6.61 28.20 13.63
C LEU A 27 -7.62 27.30 14.36
N SER A 28 -8.36 26.53 13.58
CA SER A 28 -9.18 25.42 14.03
C SER A 28 -8.55 24.09 13.60
N GLU A 29 -9.00 22.99 14.21
CA GLU A 29 -8.56 21.64 13.84
C GLU A 29 -8.87 21.26 12.36
N LYS A 30 -9.70 22.05 11.67
CA LYS A 30 -10.04 21.86 10.26
C LYS A 30 -9.12 22.62 9.30
N ASP A 31 -8.31 23.53 9.84
CA ASP A 31 -7.48 24.40 9.01
C ASP A 31 -6.18 23.73 8.58
N THR A 32 -5.77 24.00 7.35
CA THR A 32 -4.51 23.53 6.76
C THR A 32 -3.54 24.68 6.63
N VAL A 33 -2.25 24.41 6.86
CA VAL A 33 -1.18 25.38 6.68
C VAL A 33 -0.24 24.97 5.55
N VAL A 34 0.28 25.97 4.81
CA VAL A 34 1.32 25.76 3.80
C VAL A 34 2.68 26.07 4.43
N LEU A 35 3.62 25.14 4.30
CA LEU A 35 4.97 25.33 4.77
C LEU A 35 5.86 25.85 3.64
N ALA A 36 6.39 27.07 3.78
CA ALA A 36 7.34 27.65 2.83
C ALA A 36 8.77 27.13 3.06
N ASP A 37 9.63 27.32 2.09
CA ASP A 37 11.06 27.04 2.24
C ASP A 37 11.70 28.11 3.13
N PHE A 38 12.73 27.71 3.88
CA PHE A 38 13.44 28.62 4.79
C PHE A 38 14.18 29.74 4.02
N ASP A 39 14.07 30.97 4.54
CA ASP A 39 14.91 32.10 4.16
C ASP A 39 16.26 31.98 4.91
N ASN A 40 17.23 31.38 4.23
CA ASN A 40 18.56 31.12 4.81
C ASN A 40 19.52 32.25 4.46
N LYS A 41 19.89 33.07 5.45
CA LYS A 41 20.85 34.17 5.34
C LYS A 41 22.20 33.82 5.93
N THR A 42 22.46 32.55 6.27
CA THR A 42 23.72 32.13 6.90
C THR A 42 24.84 31.86 5.90
N GLY A 43 24.50 31.52 4.65
CA GLY A 43 25.44 31.06 3.65
C GLY A 43 25.79 29.57 3.76
N ASP A 44 25.33 28.84 4.79
CA ASP A 44 25.51 27.38 4.92
C ASP A 44 24.30 26.65 4.32
N ALA A 45 24.50 26.01 3.16
CA ALA A 45 23.45 25.33 2.42
C ALA A 45 22.85 24.10 3.15
N VAL A 46 23.39 23.69 4.28
CA VAL A 46 22.78 22.60 5.08
C VAL A 46 21.41 23.00 5.63
N PHE A 47 21.20 24.28 5.90
CA PHE A 47 19.96 24.79 6.47
C PHE A 47 18.80 24.89 5.48
N ASP A 48 19.05 24.85 4.18
CA ASP A 48 17.99 25.07 3.18
C ASP A 48 16.85 24.04 3.30
N ASP A 49 17.15 22.75 3.15
CA ASP A 49 16.15 21.68 3.18
C ASP A 49 15.99 21.07 4.59
N ALA A 50 17.08 21.04 5.38
CA ALA A 50 17.08 20.44 6.70
C ALA A 50 16.10 21.14 7.67
N LEU A 51 16.07 22.47 7.68
CA LEU A 51 15.20 23.20 8.61
C LEU A 51 13.73 23.13 8.21
N LYS A 52 13.41 23.11 6.93
CA LYS A 52 12.03 22.86 6.47
C LYS A 52 11.57 21.49 6.91
N GLN A 53 12.38 20.46 6.71
CA GLN A 53 12.08 19.10 7.14
C GLN A 53 11.94 19.00 8.66
N ALA A 54 12.84 19.64 9.42
CA ALA A 54 12.76 19.70 10.88
C ALA A 54 11.46 20.36 11.35
N LEU A 55 11.08 21.48 10.74
CA LEU A 55 9.84 22.19 11.07
C LEU A 55 8.61 21.34 10.68
N ALA A 56 8.65 20.63 9.55
CA ALA A 56 7.58 19.72 9.15
C ALA A 56 7.42 18.56 10.16
N VAL A 57 8.51 17.98 10.65
CA VAL A 57 8.48 16.96 11.71
C VAL A 57 7.89 17.54 12.99
N GLN A 58 8.36 18.71 13.42
CA GLN A 58 7.94 19.32 14.68
C GLN A 58 6.47 19.76 14.68
N LEU A 59 5.99 20.38 13.60
CA LEU A 59 4.60 20.76 13.45
C LEU A 59 3.69 19.53 13.16
N GLY A 60 4.20 18.55 12.44
CA GLY A 60 3.47 17.33 12.08
C GLY A 60 3.18 16.39 13.26
N GLN A 61 3.79 16.57 14.43
CA GLN A 61 3.41 15.87 15.67
C GLN A 61 2.09 16.39 16.24
N SER A 62 1.67 17.61 15.87
CA SER A 62 0.43 18.20 16.34
C SER A 62 -0.79 17.49 15.72
N PRO A 63 -1.73 16.99 16.49
CA PRO A 63 -3.02 16.54 15.96
C PRO A 63 -3.90 17.72 15.53
N PHE A 64 -3.57 18.95 15.96
CA PHE A 64 -4.30 20.18 15.70
C PHE A 64 -3.87 20.85 14.37
N ILE A 65 -2.57 20.90 14.06
CA ILE A 65 -2.04 21.53 12.84
C ILE A 65 -2.00 20.50 11.71
N ASN A 66 -2.63 20.82 10.58
CA ASN A 66 -2.53 20.04 9.35
C ASN A 66 -1.61 20.77 8.37
N ILE A 67 -0.51 20.13 7.98
CA ILE A 67 0.39 20.66 6.96
C ILE A 67 -0.09 20.18 5.59
N LEU A 68 -0.19 21.08 4.62
CA LEU A 68 -0.49 20.73 3.23
C LEU A 68 0.54 19.72 2.71
N SER A 69 0.07 18.57 2.24
CA SER A 69 0.97 17.51 1.80
C SER A 69 1.85 17.96 0.62
N ASP A 70 3.09 17.48 0.58
CA ASP A 70 4.03 17.78 -0.52
C ASP A 70 3.48 17.36 -1.89
N ARG A 71 2.64 16.31 -1.95
CA ARG A 71 1.96 15.90 -3.19
C ARG A 71 1.00 16.98 -3.66
N LYS A 72 0.16 17.49 -2.75
CA LYS A 72 -0.80 18.55 -3.07
C LYS A 72 -0.09 19.86 -3.44
N VAL A 73 1.03 20.15 -2.79
CA VAL A 73 1.93 21.26 -3.18
C VAL A 73 2.42 21.06 -4.62
N SER A 74 3.00 19.92 -4.94
CA SER A 74 3.55 19.61 -6.27
C SER A 74 2.47 19.65 -7.37
N GLU A 75 1.28 19.10 -7.09
CA GLU A 75 0.12 19.15 -7.99
C GLU A 75 -0.29 20.60 -8.26
N THR A 76 -0.41 21.41 -7.20
CA THR A 76 -0.83 22.81 -7.34
C THR A 76 0.22 23.65 -8.06
N LEU A 77 1.52 23.41 -7.81
CA LEU A 77 2.61 24.05 -8.57
C LEU A 77 2.52 23.76 -10.07
N ARG A 78 2.19 22.53 -10.47
CA ARG A 78 1.97 22.19 -11.89
C ARG A 78 0.79 22.98 -12.48
N LEU A 79 -0.31 23.12 -11.73
CA LEU A 79 -1.46 23.92 -12.15
C LEU A 79 -1.14 25.42 -12.25
N MET A 80 -0.12 25.89 -11.51
CA MET A 80 0.44 27.24 -11.61
C MET A 80 1.44 27.40 -12.78
N GLY A 81 1.72 26.33 -13.55
CA GLY A 81 2.72 26.34 -14.60
C GLY A 81 4.17 26.26 -14.10
N SER A 82 4.38 25.93 -12.83
CA SER A 82 5.70 25.81 -12.19
C SER A 82 6.18 24.37 -12.19
N GLN A 83 7.50 24.17 -12.01
CA GLN A 83 8.04 22.81 -11.81
C GLN A 83 7.55 22.27 -10.46
N PRO A 84 7.29 20.96 -10.34
CA PRO A 84 6.78 20.34 -9.10
C PRO A 84 7.69 20.50 -7.88
N ASN A 85 8.97 20.76 -8.10
CA ASN A 85 10.01 20.95 -7.08
C ASN A 85 10.51 22.41 -7.04
N SER A 86 9.76 23.36 -7.59
CA SER A 86 10.11 24.79 -7.49
C SER A 86 10.18 25.22 -6.02
N ARG A 87 11.11 26.13 -5.74
CA ARG A 87 11.25 26.72 -4.40
C ARG A 87 9.95 27.42 -3.99
N ILE A 88 9.48 27.13 -2.79
CA ILE A 88 8.26 27.71 -2.22
C ILE A 88 8.63 29.00 -1.49
N THR A 89 8.81 30.08 -2.27
CA THR A 89 9.00 31.43 -1.71
C THR A 89 7.72 31.90 -1.01
N PRO A 90 7.77 32.97 -0.19
CA PRO A 90 6.57 33.54 0.47
C PRO A 90 5.43 33.84 -0.53
N ASP A 91 5.74 34.36 -1.73
CA ASP A 91 4.73 34.66 -2.76
C ASP A 91 4.12 33.40 -3.35
N VAL A 92 4.94 32.40 -3.68
CA VAL A 92 4.49 31.08 -4.14
C VAL A 92 3.66 30.40 -3.06
N ALA A 93 4.10 30.46 -1.80
CA ALA A 93 3.35 29.89 -0.66
C ALA A 93 1.97 30.56 -0.50
N ARG A 94 1.88 31.88 -0.72
CA ARG A 94 0.61 32.62 -0.68
C ARG A 94 -0.34 32.15 -1.79
N GLU A 95 0.15 32.02 -3.02
CA GLU A 95 -0.65 31.54 -4.13
C GLU A 95 -1.11 30.09 -3.92
N LEU A 96 -0.21 29.20 -3.47
CA LEU A 96 -0.54 27.84 -3.06
C LEU A 96 -1.66 27.84 -2.01
N CYS A 97 -1.51 28.67 -0.98
CA CYS A 97 -2.45 28.76 0.13
C CYS A 97 -3.86 29.15 -0.32
N VAL A 98 -3.98 30.15 -1.19
CA VAL A 98 -5.26 30.60 -1.74
C VAL A 98 -5.88 29.51 -2.62
N ARG A 99 -5.10 28.90 -3.51
CA ARG A 99 -5.58 27.88 -4.44
C ARG A 99 -6.02 26.58 -3.75
N THR A 100 -5.38 26.24 -2.63
CA THR A 100 -5.70 25.02 -1.88
C THR A 100 -6.75 25.23 -0.80
N GLY A 101 -7.21 26.47 -0.59
CA GLY A 101 -8.12 26.81 0.50
C GLY A 101 -7.47 26.69 1.89
N SER A 102 -6.15 26.67 1.95
CA SER A 102 -5.42 26.66 3.22
C SER A 102 -5.63 27.97 3.99
N LYS A 103 -5.39 27.97 5.31
CA LYS A 103 -5.71 29.10 6.17
C LYS A 103 -4.53 30.02 6.44
N ALA A 104 -3.35 29.43 6.58
CA ALA A 104 -2.13 30.15 6.90
C ALA A 104 -0.92 29.61 6.14
N ILE A 105 0.10 30.43 6.07
CA ILE A 105 1.44 30.11 5.61
C ILE A 105 2.36 30.13 6.82
N VAL A 106 3.23 29.13 6.93
CA VAL A 106 4.32 29.12 7.91
C VAL A 106 5.62 29.43 7.19
N LEU A 107 6.25 30.51 7.57
CA LEU A 107 7.50 31.03 7.04
C LEU A 107 8.63 30.77 8.03
N GLY A 108 9.70 30.14 7.59
CA GLY A 108 10.91 29.93 8.37
C GLY A 108 12.05 30.83 7.91
N SER A 109 12.86 31.32 8.84
CA SER A 109 14.09 32.10 8.55
C SER A 109 15.23 31.70 9.49
N ILE A 110 16.47 31.77 8.98
CA ILE A 110 17.68 31.64 9.78
C ILE A 110 18.72 32.67 9.35
N SER A 111 19.37 33.31 10.29
CA SER A 111 20.44 34.26 10.05
C SER A 111 21.56 34.16 11.11
N ASN A 112 22.75 34.62 10.76
CA ASN A 112 23.87 34.72 11.69
C ASN A 112 23.81 36.04 12.49
N LEU A 113 24.07 35.93 13.78
CA LEU A 113 24.34 37.08 14.66
C LEU A 113 25.68 36.85 15.38
N GLY A 114 26.77 37.24 14.75
CA GLY A 114 28.12 36.88 15.21
C GLY A 114 28.37 35.37 15.12
N SER A 115 28.63 34.71 16.25
CA SER A 115 28.78 33.25 16.35
C SER A 115 27.47 32.49 16.62
N GLN A 116 26.39 33.24 16.86
CA GLN A 116 25.06 32.68 17.15
C GLN A 116 24.19 32.64 15.90
N TYR A 117 23.13 31.84 15.97
CA TYR A 117 22.08 31.82 14.95
C TYR A 117 20.76 32.31 15.54
N VAL A 118 20.01 33.04 14.71
CA VAL A 118 18.65 33.47 15.03
C VAL A 118 17.70 32.75 14.08
N ILE A 119 16.77 31.98 14.66
CA ILE A 119 15.76 31.22 13.94
C ILE A 119 14.41 31.92 14.14
N GLY A 120 13.75 32.32 13.05
CA GLY A 120 12.40 32.87 13.05
C GLY A 120 11.39 31.89 12.45
N VAL A 121 10.20 31.81 13.05
CA VAL A 121 9.06 31.04 12.51
C VAL A 121 7.81 31.90 12.63
N ASP A 122 7.27 32.35 11.51
CA ASP A 122 6.13 33.24 11.43
C ASP A 122 4.94 32.52 10.77
N ALA A 123 3.73 32.64 11.32
CA ALA A 123 2.49 32.24 10.67
C ALA A 123 1.74 33.45 10.18
N VAL A 124 1.34 33.41 8.89
CA VAL A 124 0.69 34.54 8.18
C VAL A 124 -0.61 34.04 7.54
N GLY A 125 -1.69 34.79 7.70
CA GLY A 125 -2.98 34.49 7.06
C GLY A 125 -2.91 34.61 5.54
N CYS A 126 -3.44 33.61 4.82
CA CYS A 126 -3.34 33.55 3.36
C CYS A 126 -4.05 34.70 2.66
N SER A 127 -5.28 35.02 3.06
CA SER A 127 -6.12 36.03 2.41
C SER A 127 -5.85 37.44 2.90
N SER A 128 -5.60 37.60 4.23
CA SER A 128 -5.40 38.92 4.84
C SER A 128 -3.95 39.40 4.76
N GLY A 129 -2.98 38.46 4.79
CA GLY A 129 -1.56 38.78 4.91
C GLY A 129 -1.15 39.21 6.34
N ASP A 130 -2.09 39.14 7.29
CA ASP A 130 -1.81 39.52 8.68
C ASP A 130 -0.98 38.42 9.35
N THR A 131 -0.07 38.85 10.23
CA THR A 131 0.69 37.95 11.08
C THR A 131 -0.24 37.38 12.15
N LEU A 132 -0.43 36.06 12.14
CA LEU A 132 -1.23 35.34 13.14
C LEU A 132 -0.40 35.03 14.36
N ALA A 133 0.86 34.63 14.16
CA ALA A 133 1.82 34.36 15.22
C ALA A 133 3.25 34.59 14.72
N LYS A 134 4.15 34.95 15.63
CA LYS A 134 5.57 35.17 15.34
C LYS A 134 6.40 34.68 16.50
N GLU A 135 7.43 33.88 16.18
CA GLU A 135 8.38 33.33 17.14
C GLU A 135 9.80 33.54 16.66
N GLN A 136 10.69 33.80 17.63
CA GLN A 136 12.11 33.93 17.37
C GLN A 136 12.87 33.28 18.51
N GLU A 137 13.87 32.46 18.17
CA GLU A 137 14.72 31.76 19.10
C GLU A 137 16.20 31.91 18.70
N GLU A 138 17.08 31.89 19.70
CA GLU A 138 18.53 31.96 19.50
C GLU A 138 19.16 30.59 19.74
N ALA A 139 20.15 30.26 18.90
CA ALA A 139 21.01 29.09 19.04
C ALA A 139 22.46 29.54 19.22
N SER A 140 23.15 29.01 20.23
CA SER A 140 24.54 29.39 20.59
C SER A 140 25.54 28.94 19.52
N GLY A 141 25.17 28.00 18.66
CA GLY A 141 25.95 27.49 17.56
C GLY A 141 25.16 26.51 16.72
N LYS A 142 25.76 25.99 15.65
CA LYS A 142 25.13 25.05 14.71
C LYS A 142 24.48 23.82 15.39
N PRO A 143 25.08 23.19 16.42
CA PRO A 143 24.48 22.05 17.12
C PRO A 143 23.15 22.36 17.84
N ASP A 144 22.94 23.63 18.25
CA ASP A 144 21.75 24.03 18.99
C ASP A 144 20.60 24.53 18.11
N VAL A 145 20.80 24.58 16.76
CA VAL A 145 19.81 25.13 15.83
C VAL A 145 18.51 24.31 15.82
N LEU A 146 18.58 22.98 15.80
CA LEU A 146 17.38 22.12 15.83
C LEU A 146 16.61 22.30 17.15
N LYS A 147 17.31 22.43 18.28
CA LYS A 147 16.71 22.66 19.59
C LYS A 147 15.98 24.01 19.66
N ALA A 148 16.58 25.06 19.11
CA ALA A 148 15.95 26.36 19.03
C ALA A 148 14.73 26.34 18.12
N LEU A 149 14.80 25.65 16.98
CA LEU A 149 13.66 25.44 16.08
C LEU A 149 12.51 24.70 16.77
N SER A 150 12.81 23.64 17.54
CA SER A 150 11.80 22.89 18.30
C SER A 150 11.05 23.81 19.27
N ARG A 151 11.77 24.67 20.03
CA ARG A 151 11.12 25.63 20.93
C ARG A 151 10.26 26.66 20.20
N ALA A 152 10.75 27.22 19.10
CA ALA A 152 10.00 28.17 18.28
C ALA A 152 8.70 27.52 17.72
N ALA A 153 8.78 26.28 17.25
CA ALA A 153 7.62 25.56 16.73
C ALA A 153 6.59 25.22 17.81
N ALA A 154 7.02 24.82 19.02
CA ALA A 154 6.12 24.55 20.15
C ALA A 154 5.38 25.82 20.60
N SER A 155 6.08 26.94 20.68
CA SER A 155 5.50 28.26 21.00
C SER A 155 4.52 28.70 19.91
N LEU A 156 4.87 28.52 18.61
CA LEU A 156 4.01 28.84 17.49
C LEU A 156 2.70 28.05 17.56
N ARG A 157 2.75 26.73 17.83
CA ARG A 157 1.57 25.85 17.98
C ARG A 157 0.59 26.42 19.02
N THR A 158 1.10 26.82 20.19
CA THR A 158 0.30 27.43 21.25
C THR A 158 -0.37 28.74 20.79
N LYS A 159 0.37 29.62 20.12
CA LYS A 159 -0.17 30.90 19.62
C LYS A 159 -1.19 30.73 18.51
N LEU A 160 -1.09 29.64 17.73
CA LEU A 160 -2.06 29.31 16.69
C LEU A 160 -3.34 28.69 17.23
N GLY A 161 -3.44 28.37 18.52
CA GLY A 161 -4.66 27.93 19.20
C GLY A 161 -4.64 26.49 19.68
N GLU A 162 -3.52 25.76 19.51
CA GLU A 162 -3.39 24.43 20.10
C GLU A 162 -3.36 24.52 21.63
N SER A 163 -4.07 23.61 22.31
CA SER A 163 -4.08 23.62 23.77
C SER A 163 -2.71 23.29 24.35
N LEU A 164 -2.37 23.92 25.48
CA LEU A 164 -1.09 23.68 26.18
C LEU A 164 -0.93 22.18 26.52
N ALA A 165 -2.00 21.49 26.91
CA ALA A 165 -1.98 20.07 27.20
C ALA A 165 -1.65 19.23 25.97
N SER A 166 -2.16 19.59 24.78
CA SER A 166 -1.82 18.96 23.52
C SER A 166 -0.36 19.19 23.16
N VAL A 167 0.11 20.44 23.23
CA VAL A 167 1.50 20.76 22.95
C VAL A 167 2.41 19.94 23.86
N GLN A 168 2.18 19.94 25.19
CA GLN A 168 3.01 19.18 26.14
C GLN A 168 3.00 17.67 25.87
N LYS A 169 1.87 17.11 25.45
CA LYS A 169 1.76 15.68 25.13
C LYS A 169 2.52 15.30 23.86
N PHE A 170 2.49 16.16 22.85
CA PHE A 170 3.02 15.88 21.51
C PHE A 170 4.25 16.77 21.16
N ASP A 171 5.06 17.14 22.13
CA ASP A 171 6.27 17.94 21.93
C ASP A 171 7.54 17.11 22.17
N VAL A 172 7.82 16.22 21.22
CA VAL A 172 9.10 15.50 21.17
C VAL A 172 10.06 16.32 20.31
N PRO A 173 11.21 16.77 20.85
CA PRO A 173 12.16 17.55 20.07
C PRO A 173 12.64 16.81 18.82
N VAL A 174 12.84 17.53 17.71
CA VAL A 174 13.27 16.93 16.44
C VAL A 174 14.61 16.19 16.54
N GLU A 175 15.45 16.54 17.51
CA GLU A 175 16.70 15.83 17.82
C GLU A 175 16.48 14.39 18.28
N ALA A 176 15.28 14.05 18.75
CA ALA A 176 14.91 12.66 19.04
C ALA A 176 14.76 11.84 17.75
N THR A 177 14.30 12.47 16.67
CA THR A 177 14.29 11.87 15.33
C THR A 177 15.71 11.77 14.77
N THR A 178 16.45 12.89 14.76
CA THR A 178 17.90 12.95 14.48
C THR A 178 18.50 14.28 14.96
N PRO A 179 19.65 14.27 15.63
CA PRO A 179 20.39 15.49 15.99
C PRO A 179 21.24 16.04 14.83
N SER A 180 21.37 15.32 13.71
CA SER A 180 22.24 15.68 12.58
C SER A 180 21.46 16.43 11.49
N LEU A 181 21.80 17.70 11.30
CA LEU A 181 21.28 18.50 10.18
C LEU A 181 21.62 17.89 8.81
N GLU A 182 22.83 17.35 8.70
CA GLU A 182 23.28 16.69 7.46
C GLU A 182 22.49 15.40 7.18
N ALA A 183 22.18 14.61 8.21
CA ALA A 183 21.33 13.43 8.07
C ALA A 183 19.91 13.82 7.66
N LEU A 184 19.35 14.86 8.29
CA LEU A 184 18.02 15.36 7.98
C LEU A 184 17.93 15.91 6.55
N LYS A 185 18.96 16.61 6.08
CA LYS A 185 19.08 17.07 4.69
C LYS A 185 19.10 15.89 3.72
N ALA A 186 19.93 14.88 3.98
CA ALA A 186 20.00 13.68 3.15
C ALA A 186 18.65 12.97 3.11
N TYR A 187 17.97 12.82 4.24
CA TYR A 187 16.62 12.24 4.32
C TYR A 187 15.59 13.03 3.50
N SER A 188 15.55 14.36 3.62
CA SER A 188 14.68 15.25 2.85
C SER A 188 14.91 15.10 1.34
N MET A 189 16.19 15.03 0.93
CA MET A 189 16.56 14.77 -0.47
C MET A 189 16.06 13.39 -0.94
N GLY A 190 16.15 12.36 -0.08
CA GLY A 190 15.63 11.03 -0.35
C GLY A 190 14.12 11.04 -0.60
N ILE A 191 13.34 11.63 0.30
CA ILE A 191 11.88 11.78 0.14
C ILE A 191 11.52 12.50 -1.16
N THR A 192 12.20 13.62 -1.44
CA THR A 192 11.95 14.40 -2.67
C THR A 192 12.32 13.62 -3.92
N THR A 193 13.44 12.89 -3.90
CA THR A 193 13.91 12.08 -5.03
C THR A 193 12.98 10.91 -5.29
N GLY A 194 12.57 10.17 -4.26
CA GLY A 194 11.62 9.05 -4.39
C GLY A 194 10.31 9.49 -5.04
N ARG A 195 9.80 10.66 -4.63
CA ARG A 195 8.58 11.23 -5.20
C ARG A 195 8.72 11.71 -6.65
N THR A 196 9.89 12.21 -7.06
CA THR A 196 10.09 12.87 -8.36
C THR A 196 10.78 12.02 -9.41
N LYS A 197 11.62 11.08 -8.98
CA LYS A 197 12.47 10.25 -9.85
C LYS A 197 12.24 8.76 -9.67
N GLY A 198 11.76 8.33 -8.50
CA GLY A 198 11.46 6.94 -8.18
C GLY A 198 12.29 6.39 -7.02
N ASP A 199 11.87 5.20 -6.57
CA ASP A 199 12.36 4.56 -5.34
C ASP A 199 13.86 4.19 -5.43
N ALA A 200 14.32 3.73 -6.59
CA ALA A 200 15.72 3.34 -6.76
C ALA A 200 16.70 4.51 -6.57
N GLU A 201 16.33 5.67 -7.06
CA GLU A 201 17.10 6.91 -6.97
C GLU A 201 17.09 7.52 -5.57
N ALA A 202 16.09 7.19 -4.73
CA ALA A 202 16.01 7.63 -3.33
C ALA A 202 16.96 6.86 -2.39
N ILE A 203 17.22 5.59 -2.67
CA ILE A 203 18.03 4.69 -1.82
C ILE A 203 19.38 5.28 -1.41
N PRO A 204 20.22 5.87 -2.30
CA PRO A 204 21.50 6.44 -1.91
C PRO A 204 21.37 7.54 -0.84
N PHE A 205 20.33 8.37 -0.91
CA PHE A 205 20.09 9.45 0.05
C PHE A 205 19.64 8.90 1.41
N MET A 206 18.76 7.89 1.43
CA MET A 206 18.36 7.23 2.68
C MET A 206 19.56 6.55 3.36
N LYS A 207 20.39 5.84 2.60
CA LYS A 207 21.65 5.28 3.11
C LYS A 207 22.58 6.35 3.65
N ARG A 208 22.71 7.48 2.95
CA ARG A 208 23.53 8.60 3.42
C ARG A 208 23.02 9.19 4.73
N ALA A 209 21.70 9.30 4.91
CA ALA A 209 21.11 9.74 6.16
C ALA A 209 21.45 8.78 7.31
N ILE A 210 21.41 7.47 7.09
CA ILE A 210 21.77 6.42 8.05
C ILE A 210 23.28 6.44 8.38
N GLU A 211 24.14 6.67 7.38
CA GLU A 211 25.59 6.81 7.61
C GLU A 211 25.91 8.02 8.49
N LEU A 212 25.19 9.13 8.33
CA LEU A 212 25.38 10.35 9.10
C LEU A 212 24.79 10.25 10.51
N ASP A 213 23.72 9.47 10.69
CA ASP A 213 23.12 9.14 11.97
C ASP A 213 22.53 7.72 11.96
N SER A 214 23.26 6.77 12.53
CA SER A 214 22.84 5.36 12.61
C SER A 214 21.61 5.12 13.51
N ASN A 215 21.16 6.13 14.27
CA ASN A 215 19.97 6.07 15.11
C ASN A 215 18.76 6.76 14.46
N PHE A 216 18.86 7.17 13.21
CA PHE A 216 17.77 7.85 12.50
C PHE A 216 16.68 6.84 12.07
N ALA A 217 15.74 6.53 12.95
CA ALA A 217 14.69 5.53 12.74
C ALA A 217 13.88 5.78 11.45
N MET A 218 13.53 7.04 11.15
CA MET A 218 12.73 7.39 9.98
C MET A 218 13.49 7.21 8.65
N ALA A 219 14.81 7.31 8.65
CA ALA A 219 15.62 7.00 7.46
C ALA A 219 15.61 5.49 7.16
N TYR A 220 15.63 4.65 8.20
CA TYR A 220 15.42 3.20 8.03
C TYR A 220 14.02 2.86 7.52
N VAL A 221 12.96 3.53 8.02
CA VAL A 221 11.59 3.37 7.46
C VAL A 221 11.55 3.76 5.99
N GLY A 222 12.12 4.93 5.64
CA GLY A 222 12.21 5.37 4.25
C GLY A 222 12.88 4.32 3.37
N LEU A 223 14.07 3.85 3.78
CA LEU A 223 14.81 2.82 3.04
C LEU A 223 14.03 1.50 2.95
N ALA A 224 13.29 1.11 3.99
CA ALA A 224 12.46 -0.08 3.98
C ALA A 224 11.29 0.04 2.99
N VAL A 225 10.65 1.20 2.91
CA VAL A 225 9.56 1.48 1.94
C VAL A 225 10.10 1.41 0.51
N GLU A 226 11.23 2.08 0.22
CA GLU A 226 11.86 2.04 -1.12
C GLU A 226 12.19 0.59 -1.54
N TYR A 227 12.75 -0.22 -0.63
CA TYR A 227 13.02 -1.63 -0.92
C TYR A 227 11.74 -2.45 -1.11
N ALA A 228 10.68 -2.21 -0.33
CA ALA A 228 9.40 -2.91 -0.48
C ALA A 228 8.76 -2.61 -1.84
N ASN A 229 8.76 -1.35 -2.26
CA ASN A 229 8.24 -0.93 -3.56
C ASN A 229 9.02 -1.56 -4.74
N LEU A 230 10.32 -1.78 -4.57
CA LEU A 230 11.18 -2.44 -5.55
C LEU A 230 11.15 -3.98 -5.48
N GLY A 231 10.26 -4.59 -4.67
CA GLY A 231 10.16 -6.04 -4.54
C GLY A 231 11.36 -6.71 -3.83
N ARG A 232 12.13 -5.96 -3.03
CA ARG A 232 13.29 -6.46 -2.28
C ARG A 232 12.89 -6.72 -0.82
N ALA A 233 12.00 -7.69 -0.62
CA ALA A 233 11.32 -7.94 0.65
C ALA A 233 12.26 -8.19 1.83
N SER A 234 13.35 -8.92 1.63
CA SER A 234 14.34 -9.21 2.70
C SER A 234 15.05 -7.95 3.19
N LEU A 235 15.45 -7.04 2.27
CA LEU A 235 16.07 -5.76 2.63
C LEU A 235 15.06 -4.80 3.29
N ALA A 236 13.81 -4.81 2.84
CA ALA A 236 12.73 -4.06 3.47
C ALA A 236 12.53 -4.50 4.93
N ALA A 237 12.43 -5.80 5.17
CA ALA A 237 12.25 -6.36 6.51
C ALA A 237 13.44 -6.06 7.44
N GLU A 238 14.69 -6.17 6.96
CA GLU A 238 15.88 -5.83 7.74
C GLU A 238 15.85 -4.37 8.22
N ASN A 239 15.57 -3.43 7.31
CA ASN A 239 15.54 -2.01 7.66
C ASN A 239 14.34 -1.64 8.52
N ALA A 240 13.16 -2.23 8.27
CA ALA A 240 12.00 -2.05 9.13
C ALA A 240 12.24 -2.54 10.57
N LYS A 241 12.96 -3.66 10.73
CA LYS A 241 13.36 -4.13 12.06
C LYS A 241 14.28 -3.15 12.77
N LYS A 242 15.29 -2.60 12.10
CA LYS A 242 16.17 -1.57 12.67
C LYS A 242 15.39 -0.32 13.11
N ALA A 243 14.44 0.12 12.28
CA ALA A 243 13.55 1.22 12.65
C ALA A 243 12.72 0.90 13.91
N TYR A 244 12.17 -0.31 13.98
CA TYR A 244 11.36 -0.74 15.12
C TYR A 244 12.16 -0.81 16.43
N ASP A 245 13.42 -1.24 16.37
CA ASP A 245 14.32 -1.28 17.52
C ASP A 245 14.62 0.15 18.06
N LEU A 246 14.44 1.19 17.24
CA LEU A 246 14.66 2.61 17.59
C LEU A 246 13.36 3.38 17.93
N ARG A 247 12.18 2.76 17.85
CA ARG A 247 10.85 3.41 17.91
C ARG A 247 10.56 4.21 19.19
N ASP A 248 11.22 3.88 20.30
CA ASP A 248 10.95 4.53 21.59
C ASP A 248 11.62 5.92 21.71
N ARG A 249 12.41 6.33 20.71
CA ARG A 249 13.15 7.59 20.67
C ARG A 249 12.44 8.69 19.88
N VAL A 250 11.43 8.35 19.10
CA VAL A 250 10.78 9.22 18.13
C VAL A 250 9.43 9.74 18.61
N SER A 251 8.82 10.66 17.87
CA SER A 251 7.47 11.15 18.15
C SER A 251 6.41 10.03 18.10
N GLU A 252 5.23 10.27 18.73
CA GLU A 252 4.14 9.31 18.75
C GLU A 252 3.67 8.94 17.32
N ARG A 253 3.57 9.94 16.42
CA ARG A 253 3.20 9.72 15.01
C ARG A 253 4.22 8.86 14.28
N GLU A 254 5.51 9.11 14.46
CA GLU A 254 6.57 8.30 13.87
C GLU A 254 6.56 6.87 14.45
N ARG A 255 6.32 6.74 15.76
CA ARG A 255 6.20 5.43 16.42
C ARG A 255 5.04 4.60 15.88
N TYR A 256 3.88 5.20 15.61
CA TYR A 256 2.78 4.49 14.93
C TYR A 256 3.20 4.00 13.55
N ARG A 257 3.82 4.85 12.74
CA ARG A 257 4.30 4.49 11.40
C ARG A 257 5.30 3.34 11.43
N ILE A 258 6.29 3.43 12.31
CA ILE A 258 7.32 2.41 12.47
C ILE A 258 6.70 1.08 12.91
N SER A 259 5.83 1.10 13.94
CA SER A 259 5.23 -0.11 14.51
C SER A 259 4.29 -0.79 13.53
N ALA A 260 3.41 -0.03 12.88
CA ALA A 260 2.47 -0.57 11.90
C ALA A 260 3.20 -1.21 10.72
N PHE A 261 4.23 -0.54 10.17
CA PHE A 261 5.02 -1.07 9.09
C PHE A 261 5.78 -2.34 9.49
N TYR A 262 6.36 -2.37 10.70
CA TYR A 262 7.04 -3.56 11.23
C TYR A 262 6.09 -4.75 11.38
N PHE A 263 4.92 -4.56 11.99
CA PHE A 263 3.95 -5.63 12.16
C PHE A 263 3.39 -6.13 10.83
N GLN A 264 3.18 -5.24 9.87
CA GLN A 264 2.65 -5.61 8.56
C GLN A 264 3.67 -6.36 7.69
N TYR A 265 4.90 -5.87 7.60
CA TYR A 265 5.87 -6.36 6.60
C TYR A 265 6.94 -7.29 7.16
N VAL A 266 7.24 -7.21 8.47
CA VAL A 266 8.27 -8.05 9.10
C VAL A 266 7.66 -9.26 9.78
N THR A 267 6.78 -9.05 10.75
CA THR A 267 6.21 -10.16 11.54
C THR A 267 4.92 -10.72 10.95
N GLY A 268 4.22 -9.96 10.10
CA GLY A 268 2.93 -10.34 9.55
C GLY A 268 1.81 -10.42 10.61
N GLU A 269 1.99 -9.78 11.78
CA GLU A 269 0.98 -9.68 12.84
C GLU A 269 -0.07 -8.64 12.46
N VAL A 270 -0.97 -9.00 11.55
CA VAL A 270 -1.91 -8.09 10.90
C VAL A 270 -2.83 -7.41 11.91
N GLU A 271 -3.22 -8.09 12.99
CA GLU A 271 -4.03 -7.53 14.06
C GLU A 271 -3.32 -6.37 14.76
N LYS A 272 -2.03 -6.53 15.07
CA LYS A 272 -1.22 -5.46 15.67
C LYS A 272 -0.96 -4.31 14.70
N ALA A 273 -0.77 -4.62 13.42
CA ALA A 273 -0.64 -3.60 12.39
C ALA A 273 -1.95 -2.78 12.29
N THR A 274 -3.10 -3.46 12.24
CA THR A 274 -4.42 -2.83 12.20
C THR A 274 -4.65 -1.93 13.41
N GLU A 275 -4.39 -2.43 14.62
CA GLU A 275 -4.50 -1.65 15.87
C GLU A 275 -3.62 -0.38 15.82
N ALA A 276 -2.37 -0.52 15.36
CA ALA A 276 -1.46 0.62 15.26
C ALA A 276 -1.95 1.66 14.23
N TYR A 277 -2.49 1.23 13.08
CA TYR A 277 -3.08 2.12 12.09
C TYR A 277 -4.38 2.77 12.60
N GLU A 278 -5.26 2.04 13.28
CA GLU A 278 -6.49 2.59 13.87
C GLU A 278 -6.18 3.64 14.94
N LEU A 279 -5.22 3.38 15.82
CA LEU A 279 -4.75 4.37 16.81
C LEU A 279 -4.13 5.59 16.13
N TRP A 280 -3.38 5.39 15.03
CA TRP A 280 -2.84 6.49 14.26
C TRP A 280 -3.95 7.32 13.60
N ALA A 281 -4.91 6.70 12.91
CA ALA A 281 -6.06 7.38 12.30
C ALA A 281 -6.89 8.16 13.34
N LYS A 282 -7.06 7.58 14.54
CA LYS A 282 -7.79 8.23 15.64
C LYS A 282 -7.05 9.45 16.19
N SER A 283 -5.71 9.37 16.34
CA SER A 283 -4.89 10.47 16.85
C SER A 283 -4.66 11.56 15.80
N TYR A 284 -4.60 11.19 14.53
CA TYR A 284 -4.32 12.07 13.38
C TYR A 284 -5.36 11.86 12.27
N PRO A 285 -6.61 12.27 12.45
CA PRO A 285 -7.72 11.91 11.58
C PRO A 285 -7.64 12.48 10.16
N ARG A 286 -6.67 13.36 9.89
CA ARG A 286 -6.41 13.93 8.56
C ARG A 286 -5.16 13.36 7.89
N ASP A 287 -4.54 12.37 8.50
CA ASP A 287 -3.42 11.66 7.89
C ASP A 287 -3.96 10.55 6.95
N PRO A 288 -3.69 10.61 5.64
CA PRO A 288 -4.20 9.62 4.70
C PRO A 288 -3.53 8.25 4.84
N VAL A 289 -2.32 8.20 5.39
CA VAL A 289 -1.48 6.99 5.41
C VAL A 289 -2.13 5.81 6.14
N PRO A 290 -2.66 5.96 7.38
CA PRO A 290 -3.28 4.83 8.07
C PRO A 290 -4.51 4.30 7.32
N HIS A 291 -5.34 5.16 6.73
CA HIS A 291 -6.52 4.77 5.96
C HIS A 291 -6.15 3.94 4.72
N GLY A 292 -5.13 4.35 3.96
CA GLY A 292 -4.67 3.59 2.79
C GLY A 292 -4.17 2.19 3.15
N ASN A 293 -3.43 2.06 4.26
CA ASN A 293 -2.92 0.76 4.70
C ASN A 293 -4.01 -0.13 5.31
N LEU A 294 -4.96 0.43 6.08
CA LEU A 294 -6.13 -0.32 6.56
C LEU A 294 -6.96 -0.85 5.40
N GLY A 295 -7.21 -0.02 4.37
CA GLY A 295 -7.90 -0.45 3.16
C GLY A 295 -7.23 -1.64 2.49
N TYR A 296 -5.90 -1.61 2.33
CA TYR A 296 -5.12 -2.73 1.80
C TYR A 296 -5.23 -3.99 2.67
N ILE A 297 -5.06 -3.87 3.99
CA ILE A 297 -5.16 -5.00 4.93
C ILE A 297 -6.54 -5.65 4.85
N TYR A 298 -7.60 -4.85 4.91
CA TYR A 298 -8.97 -5.36 4.84
C TYR A 298 -9.28 -6.03 3.49
N SER A 299 -8.77 -5.49 2.37
CA SER A 299 -8.90 -6.11 1.05
C SER A 299 -8.17 -7.46 1.01
N ALA A 300 -6.94 -7.54 1.52
CA ALA A 300 -6.17 -8.78 1.58
C ALA A 300 -6.86 -9.88 2.42
N LEU A 301 -7.62 -9.48 3.44
CA LEU A 301 -8.41 -10.39 4.28
C LEU A 301 -9.81 -10.69 3.73
N GLY A 302 -10.21 -10.12 2.58
CA GLY A 302 -11.55 -10.29 2.01
C GLY A 302 -12.65 -9.48 2.74
N GLN A 303 -12.27 -8.54 3.61
CA GLN A 303 -13.19 -7.65 4.35
C GLN A 303 -13.49 -6.39 3.52
N TYR A 304 -14.06 -6.58 2.34
CA TYR A 304 -14.17 -5.54 1.31
C TYR A 304 -14.99 -4.33 1.71
N ASP A 305 -16.06 -4.49 2.51
CA ASP A 305 -16.86 -3.34 2.98
C ASP A 305 -16.01 -2.38 3.83
N LYS A 306 -15.16 -2.92 4.71
CA LYS A 306 -14.22 -2.11 5.49
C LYS A 306 -13.15 -1.49 4.61
N SER A 307 -12.65 -2.25 3.63
CA SER A 307 -11.65 -1.77 2.66
C SER A 307 -12.17 -0.57 1.88
N ILE A 308 -13.43 -0.59 1.42
CA ILE A 308 -14.05 0.52 0.69
C ILE A 308 -14.09 1.77 1.59
N VAL A 309 -14.57 1.65 2.83
CA VAL A 309 -14.66 2.80 3.77
C VAL A 309 -13.30 3.45 3.97
N GLU A 310 -12.26 2.66 4.22
CA GLU A 310 -10.92 3.17 4.48
C GLU A 310 -10.26 3.74 3.22
N THR A 311 -10.42 3.11 2.06
CA THR A 311 -9.88 3.63 0.80
C THR A 311 -10.61 4.89 0.32
N GLU A 312 -11.92 5.02 0.53
CA GLU A 312 -12.66 6.26 0.29
C GLU A 312 -12.18 7.38 1.21
N ALA A 313 -11.94 7.10 2.50
CA ALA A 313 -11.37 8.06 3.45
C ALA A 313 -9.97 8.54 3.00
N HIS A 314 -9.08 7.59 2.63
CA HIS A 314 -7.78 7.93 2.06
C HIS A 314 -7.90 8.84 0.84
N GLN A 315 -8.77 8.47 -0.10
CA GLN A 315 -8.96 9.19 -1.36
C GLN A 315 -9.54 10.58 -1.16
N HIS A 316 -10.40 10.75 -0.16
CA HIS A 316 -10.94 12.06 0.21
C HIS A 316 -9.87 12.98 0.80
N LEU A 317 -9.00 12.44 1.65
CA LEU A 317 -7.91 13.19 2.29
C LEU A 317 -6.79 13.53 1.30
N GLU A 318 -6.34 12.56 0.51
CA GLU A 318 -5.25 12.73 -0.45
C GLU A 318 -5.40 11.84 -1.69
N PRO A 319 -6.03 12.33 -2.76
CA PRO A 319 -6.12 11.61 -4.02
C PRO A 319 -4.75 11.15 -4.54
N SER A 320 -4.62 9.87 -4.89
CA SER A 320 -3.35 9.28 -5.33
C SER A 320 -3.56 8.14 -6.31
N ILE A 321 -2.52 7.81 -7.11
CA ILE A 321 -2.54 6.66 -8.03
C ILE A 321 -2.87 5.38 -7.26
N VAL A 322 -2.19 5.15 -6.13
CA VAL A 322 -2.41 3.97 -5.28
C VAL A 322 -3.80 3.98 -4.65
N GLY A 323 -4.29 5.15 -4.18
CA GLY A 323 -5.63 5.27 -3.60
C GLY A 323 -6.73 4.97 -4.62
N TYR A 324 -6.63 5.52 -5.85
CA TYR A 324 -7.58 5.20 -6.92
C TYR A 324 -7.53 3.74 -7.33
N GLY A 325 -6.32 3.15 -7.48
CA GLY A 325 -6.17 1.75 -7.81
C GLY A 325 -6.74 0.84 -6.72
N ASN A 326 -6.36 1.03 -5.46
CA ASN A 326 -6.90 0.22 -4.36
C ASN A 326 -8.43 0.29 -4.27
N LEU A 327 -9.03 1.46 -4.49
CA LEU A 327 -10.48 1.61 -4.48
C LEU A 327 -11.13 0.91 -5.67
N ALA A 328 -10.60 1.11 -6.89
CA ALA A 328 -11.11 0.45 -8.08
C ALA A 328 -10.97 -1.07 -7.99
N GLY A 329 -9.80 -1.58 -7.55
CA GLY A 329 -9.57 -3.00 -7.32
C GLY A 329 -10.54 -3.59 -6.29
N THR A 330 -10.82 -2.87 -5.19
CA THR A 330 -11.81 -3.32 -4.20
C THR A 330 -13.23 -3.37 -4.80
N TYR A 331 -13.62 -2.39 -5.63
CA TYR A 331 -14.90 -2.44 -6.34
C TYR A 331 -14.96 -3.61 -7.34
N ILE A 332 -13.85 -3.95 -8.03
CA ILE A 332 -13.76 -5.15 -8.87
C ILE A 332 -14.02 -6.40 -8.04
N ASN A 333 -13.36 -6.55 -6.90
CA ASN A 333 -13.49 -7.73 -6.02
C ASN A 333 -14.94 -7.98 -5.56
N VAL A 334 -15.73 -6.91 -5.36
CA VAL A 334 -17.15 -7.02 -5.01
C VAL A 334 -18.11 -6.93 -6.22
N ASN A 335 -17.61 -7.12 -7.43
CA ASN A 335 -18.36 -7.06 -8.69
C ASN A 335 -19.06 -5.71 -8.99
N ARG A 336 -18.64 -4.62 -8.34
CA ARG A 336 -19.11 -3.25 -8.60
C ARG A 336 -18.34 -2.62 -9.77
N LEU A 337 -18.42 -3.28 -10.94
CA LEU A 337 -17.58 -2.94 -12.10
C LEU A 337 -17.86 -1.56 -12.69
N LYS A 338 -19.06 -1.01 -12.47
CA LYS A 338 -19.42 0.36 -12.90
C LYS A 338 -18.68 1.39 -12.09
N GLU A 339 -18.67 1.23 -10.76
CA GLU A 339 -17.97 2.11 -9.83
C GLU A 339 -16.46 2.01 -10.02
N ALA A 340 -15.92 0.82 -10.27
CA ALA A 340 -14.52 0.64 -10.61
C ALA A 340 -14.11 1.45 -11.86
N ARG A 341 -14.91 1.37 -12.95
CA ARG A 341 -14.67 2.16 -14.17
C ARG A 341 -14.76 3.66 -13.92
N GLN A 342 -15.72 4.12 -13.11
CA GLN A 342 -15.86 5.52 -12.75
C GLN A 342 -14.65 6.01 -11.96
N THR A 343 -14.20 5.25 -10.96
CA THR A 343 -13.02 5.56 -10.13
C THR A 343 -11.76 5.71 -11.00
N ILE A 344 -11.55 4.79 -11.96
CA ILE A 344 -10.43 4.87 -12.90
C ILE A 344 -10.56 6.08 -13.83
N ALA A 345 -11.76 6.38 -14.34
CA ALA A 345 -11.98 7.55 -15.20
C ALA A 345 -11.67 8.86 -14.46
N GLU A 346 -12.05 8.97 -13.18
CA GLU A 346 -11.69 10.12 -12.34
C GLU A 346 -10.18 10.24 -12.13
N ALA A 347 -9.47 9.12 -11.93
CA ALA A 347 -8.01 9.10 -11.85
C ALA A 347 -7.38 9.63 -13.16
N GLN A 348 -7.84 9.14 -14.30
CA GLN A 348 -7.34 9.55 -15.62
C GLN A 348 -7.59 11.03 -15.92
N GLN A 349 -8.75 11.58 -15.53
CA GLN A 349 -9.05 13.02 -15.65
C GLN A 349 -8.07 13.88 -14.86
N LYS A 350 -7.52 13.35 -13.77
CA LYS A 350 -6.48 14.00 -12.95
C LYS A 350 -5.05 13.67 -13.39
N ASN A 351 -4.90 13.01 -14.54
CA ASN A 351 -3.61 12.54 -15.06
C ASN A 351 -2.88 11.58 -14.13
N PHE A 352 -3.62 10.83 -13.31
CA PHE A 352 -3.06 9.70 -12.56
C PHE A 352 -3.03 8.46 -13.45
N ASP A 353 -1.84 7.93 -13.65
CA ASP A 353 -1.57 6.72 -14.42
C ASP A 353 -0.42 5.95 -13.78
N GLY A 354 -0.55 4.62 -13.67
CA GLY A 354 0.44 3.78 -13.03
C GLY A 354 -0.03 2.33 -12.94
N LEU A 355 0.86 1.47 -12.44
CA LEU A 355 0.69 0.02 -12.45
C LEU A 355 -0.64 -0.46 -11.84
N THR A 356 -1.06 0.08 -10.69
CA THR A 356 -2.31 -0.32 -10.03
C THR A 356 -3.53 -0.04 -10.92
N ILE A 357 -3.62 1.16 -11.49
CA ILE A 357 -4.71 1.54 -12.42
C ILE A 357 -4.67 0.69 -13.69
N ARG A 358 -3.48 0.40 -14.22
CA ARG A 358 -3.31 -0.43 -15.42
C ARG A 358 -3.65 -1.89 -15.16
N GLY A 359 -3.34 -2.40 -13.97
CA GLY A 359 -3.78 -3.72 -13.51
C GLY A 359 -5.30 -3.83 -13.40
N ASP A 360 -5.95 -2.82 -12.84
CA ASP A 360 -7.42 -2.77 -12.73
C ASP A 360 -8.11 -2.68 -14.11
N LEU A 361 -7.55 -1.87 -15.03
CA LEU A 361 -8.03 -1.83 -16.42
C LEU A 361 -7.88 -3.21 -17.09
N TYR A 362 -6.76 -3.89 -16.85
CA TYR A 362 -6.54 -5.25 -17.35
C TYR A 362 -7.59 -6.22 -16.78
N ALA A 363 -7.84 -6.18 -15.47
CA ALA A 363 -8.86 -7.03 -14.83
C ALA A 363 -10.27 -6.75 -15.39
N LEU A 364 -10.63 -5.48 -15.56
CA LEU A 364 -11.91 -5.09 -16.18
C LEU A 364 -12.03 -5.55 -17.63
N ALA A 365 -10.95 -5.49 -18.41
CA ALA A 365 -10.88 -5.98 -19.78
C ALA A 365 -11.05 -7.51 -19.81
N PHE A 366 -10.39 -8.24 -18.91
CA PHE A 366 -10.56 -9.68 -18.77
C PHE A 366 -12.01 -10.05 -18.43
N LEU A 367 -12.61 -9.42 -17.43
CA LEU A 367 -14.00 -9.70 -17.01
C LEU A 367 -15.03 -9.36 -18.08
N SER A 368 -14.73 -8.44 -19.01
CA SER A 368 -15.58 -8.11 -20.15
C SER A 368 -15.23 -8.87 -21.45
N GLY A 369 -14.16 -9.69 -21.45
CA GLY A 369 -13.70 -10.42 -22.63
C GLY A 369 -13.02 -9.56 -23.71
N ASP A 370 -12.54 -8.36 -23.37
CA ASP A 370 -11.84 -7.44 -24.29
C ASP A 370 -10.35 -7.76 -24.38
N ALA A 371 -10.01 -8.69 -25.29
CA ALA A 371 -8.61 -9.11 -25.51
C ALA A 371 -7.71 -7.95 -25.98
N ALA A 372 -8.26 -7.04 -26.81
CA ALA A 372 -7.48 -5.93 -27.34
C ALA A 372 -7.10 -4.93 -26.22
N ASP A 373 -7.98 -4.72 -25.25
CA ASP A 373 -7.66 -3.87 -24.10
C ASP A 373 -6.64 -4.55 -23.17
N MET A 374 -6.78 -5.86 -22.90
CA MET A 374 -5.74 -6.60 -22.16
C MET A 374 -4.36 -6.43 -22.81
N ASP A 375 -4.24 -6.59 -24.13
CA ASP A 375 -2.98 -6.43 -24.85
C ASP A 375 -2.44 -4.98 -24.75
N ARG A 376 -3.31 -3.96 -24.80
CA ARG A 376 -2.90 -2.56 -24.59
C ARG A 376 -2.30 -2.32 -23.21
N GLN A 377 -2.87 -2.91 -22.16
CA GLN A 377 -2.36 -2.76 -20.80
C GLN A 377 -1.00 -3.47 -20.63
N VAL A 378 -0.83 -4.65 -21.20
CA VAL A 378 0.48 -5.34 -21.21
C VAL A 378 1.53 -4.54 -21.96
N ALA A 379 1.18 -3.99 -23.13
CA ALA A 379 2.09 -3.15 -23.92
C ALA A 379 2.52 -1.87 -23.19
N TRP A 380 1.66 -1.32 -22.33
CA TRP A 380 1.99 -0.16 -21.51
C TRP A 380 3.15 -0.45 -20.55
N GLY A 381 3.23 -1.66 -19.96
CA GLY A 381 4.29 -2.06 -19.04
C GLY A 381 5.64 -2.35 -19.72
N ALA A 382 5.66 -2.54 -21.04
CA ALA A 382 6.85 -3.00 -21.76
C ALA A 382 8.06 -2.06 -21.56
N GLY A 383 9.18 -2.63 -21.14
CA GLY A 383 10.46 -1.93 -20.90
C GLY A 383 10.47 -1.05 -19.63
N ARG A 384 9.43 -1.10 -18.79
CA ARG A 384 9.34 -0.36 -17.53
C ARG A 384 9.77 -1.26 -16.36
N PRO A 385 10.88 -0.97 -15.67
CA PRO A 385 11.33 -1.79 -14.55
C PRO A 385 10.28 -1.87 -13.43
N GLY A 386 9.98 -3.08 -12.94
CA GLY A 386 9.00 -3.33 -11.88
C GLY A 386 7.52 -3.26 -12.32
N GLU A 387 7.24 -2.84 -13.57
CA GLU A 387 5.88 -2.81 -14.14
C GLU A 387 5.71 -3.89 -15.21
N GLU A 388 6.72 -4.09 -16.07
CA GLU A 388 6.71 -5.10 -17.13
C GLU A 388 6.49 -6.51 -16.60
N ASP A 389 7.20 -6.88 -15.57
CA ASP A 389 7.12 -8.23 -15.00
C ASP A 389 5.75 -8.54 -14.41
N GLN A 390 5.13 -7.58 -13.72
CA GLN A 390 3.78 -7.75 -13.16
C GLN A 390 2.73 -7.89 -14.26
N MET A 391 2.78 -7.05 -15.30
CA MET A 391 1.86 -7.13 -16.43
C MET A 391 2.03 -8.43 -17.21
N LEU A 392 3.26 -8.90 -17.42
CA LEU A 392 3.55 -10.17 -18.06
C LEU A 392 3.05 -11.37 -17.24
N ASN A 393 3.25 -11.36 -15.91
CA ASN A 393 2.73 -12.44 -15.06
C ASN A 393 1.21 -12.47 -15.03
N GLY A 394 0.53 -11.32 -14.92
CA GLY A 394 -0.93 -11.25 -15.04
C GLY A 394 -1.45 -11.77 -16.39
N HIS A 395 -0.72 -11.49 -17.47
CA HIS A 395 -1.06 -12.05 -18.78
C HIS A 395 -0.78 -13.56 -18.89
N ALA A 396 0.26 -14.06 -18.19
CA ALA A 396 0.51 -15.51 -18.08
C ALA A 396 -0.66 -16.23 -17.39
N ASP A 397 -1.25 -15.63 -16.34
CA ASP A 397 -2.46 -16.17 -15.70
C ASP A 397 -3.63 -16.25 -16.68
N THR A 398 -3.85 -15.21 -17.49
CA THR A 398 -4.88 -15.21 -18.52
C THR A 398 -4.67 -16.32 -19.56
N GLN A 399 -3.43 -16.51 -20.03
CA GLN A 399 -3.15 -17.58 -20.99
C GLN A 399 -3.37 -18.97 -20.36
N ALA A 400 -2.97 -19.16 -19.10
CA ALA A 400 -3.22 -20.39 -18.36
C ALA A 400 -4.72 -20.62 -18.12
N TYR A 401 -5.49 -19.57 -17.82
CA TYR A 401 -6.96 -19.62 -17.66
C TYR A 401 -7.66 -20.18 -18.90
N TYR A 402 -7.15 -19.89 -20.11
CA TYR A 402 -7.65 -20.42 -21.38
C TYR A 402 -6.94 -21.71 -21.83
N GLY A 403 -6.09 -22.32 -21.01
CA GLY A 403 -5.36 -23.55 -21.33
C GLY A 403 -4.20 -23.38 -22.33
N ARG A 404 -3.77 -22.15 -22.61
CA ARG A 404 -2.65 -21.83 -23.51
C ARG A 404 -1.33 -21.82 -22.74
N LEU A 405 -0.91 -22.99 -22.30
CA LEU A 405 0.16 -23.16 -21.33
C LEU A 405 1.56 -22.84 -21.87
N GLU A 406 1.80 -23.08 -23.16
CA GLU A 406 3.07 -22.72 -23.80
C GLU A 406 3.28 -21.21 -23.76
N LYS A 407 2.24 -20.45 -24.08
CA LYS A 407 2.24 -19.00 -23.93
C LYS A 407 2.41 -18.54 -22.48
N ALA A 408 1.70 -19.19 -21.55
CA ALA A 408 1.79 -18.87 -20.13
C ALA A 408 3.22 -19.09 -19.60
N ARG A 409 3.90 -20.18 -20.01
CA ARG A 409 5.32 -20.46 -19.66
C ARG A 409 6.27 -19.40 -20.20
N ASP A 410 6.12 -19.02 -21.47
CA ASP A 410 6.96 -17.98 -22.07
C ASP A 410 6.79 -16.64 -21.34
N LEU A 411 5.55 -16.24 -21.08
CA LEU A 411 5.25 -15.00 -20.37
C LEU A 411 5.78 -15.01 -18.93
N ALA A 412 5.60 -16.11 -18.19
CA ALA A 412 6.11 -16.25 -16.83
C ALA A 412 7.65 -16.20 -16.79
N ARG A 413 8.32 -16.84 -17.76
CA ARG A 413 9.79 -16.74 -17.89
C ARG A 413 10.22 -15.30 -18.15
N ARG A 414 9.58 -14.61 -19.10
CA ARG A 414 9.89 -13.20 -19.42
C ARG A 414 9.60 -12.27 -18.23
N ALA A 415 8.56 -12.53 -17.46
CA ALA A 415 8.26 -11.82 -16.23
C ALA A 415 9.42 -12.00 -15.22
N ALA A 416 9.85 -13.24 -14.97
CA ALA A 416 10.97 -13.53 -14.09
C ALA A 416 12.26 -12.86 -14.55
N ASP A 417 12.58 -12.95 -15.85
CA ASP A 417 13.77 -12.32 -16.44
C ASP A 417 13.71 -10.78 -16.30
N SER A 418 12.53 -10.17 -16.46
CA SER A 418 12.34 -8.72 -16.29
C SER A 418 12.57 -8.29 -14.84
N ALA A 419 11.99 -9.01 -13.86
CA ALA A 419 12.19 -8.75 -12.45
C ALA A 419 13.68 -8.89 -12.05
N VAL A 420 14.36 -9.94 -12.53
CA VAL A 420 15.81 -10.14 -12.25
C VAL A 420 16.65 -9.01 -12.86
N ARG A 421 16.34 -8.55 -14.07
CA ARG A 421 17.04 -7.39 -14.67
C ARG A 421 16.86 -6.11 -13.86
N SER A 422 15.72 -5.96 -13.17
CA SER A 422 15.40 -4.84 -12.28
C SER A 422 15.96 -5.05 -10.85
N ASP A 423 16.84 -6.04 -10.64
CA ASP A 423 17.41 -6.40 -9.33
C ASP A 423 16.36 -6.84 -8.28
N ALA A 424 15.19 -7.32 -8.73
CA ALA A 424 14.11 -7.85 -7.91
C ALA A 424 14.05 -9.39 -8.00
N LYS A 425 15.13 -10.07 -7.56
CA LYS A 425 15.26 -11.53 -7.65
C LYS A 425 14.17 -12.29 -6.89
N GLU A 426 13.72 -11.76 -5.74
CA GLU A 426 12.64 -12.36 -4.95
C GLU A 426 11.32 -12.36 -5.73
N THR A 427 11.01 -11.26 -6.41
CA THR A 427 9.85 -11.16 -7.31
C THR A 427 9.97 -12.11 -8.50
N GLY A 428 11.16 -12.18 -9.13
CA GLY A 428 11.40 -13.15 -10.21
C GLY A 428 11.19 -14.60 -9.79
N ALA A 429 11.67 -14.96 -8.59
CA ALA A 429 11.44 -16.29 -8.02
C ALA A 429 9.96 -16.56 -7.74
N GLN A 430 9.20 -15.55 -7.33
CA GLN A 430 7.75 -15.66 -7.11
C GLN A 430 7.00 -15.94 -8.42
N TRP A 431 7.36 -15.29 -9.53
CA TRP A 431 6.74 -15.56 -10.84
C TRP A 431 7.00 -17.00 -11.32
N ILE A 432 8.21 -17.52 -11.06
CA ILE A 432 8.54 -18.93 -11.35
C ILE A 432 7.72 -19.87 -10.44
N ALA A 433 7.55 -19.53 -9.16
CA ALA A 433 6.76 -20.33 -8.24
C ALA A 433 5.27 -20.33 -8.62
N PHE A 434 4.71 -19.21 -9.10
CA PHE A 434 3.35 -19.19 -9.66
C PHE A 434 3.21 -20.11 -10.86
N GLN A 435 4.22 -20.17 -11.75
CA GLN A 435 4.21 -21.13 -12.85
C GLN A 435 4.21 -22.58 -12.33
N ALA A 436 4.93 -22.87 -11.23
CA ALA A 436 4.88 -24.20 -10.62
C ALA A 436 3.47 -24.61 -10.17
N VAL A 437 2.71 -23.68 -9.60
CA VAL A 437 1.32 -23.91 -9.22
C VAL A 437 0.45 -24.16 -10.44
N ARG A 438 0.59 -23.38 -11.51
CA ARG A 438 -0.16 -23.59 -12.77
C ARG A 438 0.09 -25.00 -13.32
N GLU A 439 1.36 -25.45 -13.34
CA GLU A 439 1.72 -26.80 -13.79
C GLU A 439 1.15 -27.90 -12.88
N ALA A 440 1.19 -27.69 -11.57
CA ALA A 440 0.67 -28.66 -10.60
C ALA A 440 -0.84 -28.88 -10.76
N GLU A 441 -1.61 -27.79 -10.92
CA GLU A 441 -3.07 -27.85 -11.01
C GLU A 441 -3.59 -28.45 -12.32
N ILE A 442 -2.81 -28.42 -13.40
CA ILE A 442 -3.18 -29.03 -14.68
C ILE A 442 -2.72 -30.49 -14.80
N GLY A 443 -2.04 -31.04 -13.78
CA GLY A 443 -1.53 -32.41 -13.77
C GLY A 443 -0.19 -32.61 -14.45
N ASN A 444 0.70 -31.61 -14.43
CA ASN A 444 2.08 -31.70 -14.95
C ASN A 444 3.13 -31.66 -13.81
N PRO A 445 3.28 -32.74 -13.03
CA PRO A 445 4.13 -32.74 -11.84
C PRO A 445 5.62 -32.53 -12.14
N THR A 446 6.09 -32.97 -13.31
CA THR A 446 7.50 -32.83 -13.68
C THR A 446 7.88 -31.36 -13.88
N ALA A 447 7.10 -30.62 -14.66
CA ALA A 447 7.33 -29.20 -14.88
C ALA A 447 7.15 -28.39 -13.59
N ALA A 448 6.16 -28.73 -12.76
CA ALA A 448 5.94 -28.09 -11.47
C ALA A 448 7.16 -28.24 -10.54
N ARG A 449 7.72 -29.45 -10.41
CA ARG A 449 8.94 -29.69 -9.58
C ARG A 449 10.15 -28.94 -10.12
N GLN A 450 10.35 -28.89 -11.42
CA GLN A 450 11.44 -28.13 -12.03
C GLN A 450 11.31 -26.64 -11.73
N ALA A 451 10.11 -26.08 -11.86
CA ALA A 451 9.83 -24.69 -11.55
C ALA A 451 10.04 -24.38 -10.05
N VAL A 452 9.58 -25.27 -9.14
CA VAL A 452 9.86 -25.14 -7.69
C VAL A 452 11.36 -25.11 -7.42
N ALA A 453 12.12 -26.06 -7.97
CA ALA A 453 13.57 -26.10 -7.77
C ALA A 453 14.26 -24.84 -8.26
N HIS A 454 13.85 -24.31 -9.43
CA HIS A 454 14.36 -23.07 -9.98
C HIS A 454 14.02 -21.86 -9.10
N ALA A 455 12.77 -21.72 -8.67
CA ALA A 455 12.34 -20.61 -7.81
C ALA A 455 13.11 -20.58 -6.47
N LEU A 456 13.25 -21.73 -5.81
CA LEU A 456 13.97 -21.85 -4.55
C LEU A 456 15.49 -21.63 -4.70
N ALA A 457 16.07 -21.97 -5.85
CA ALA A 457 17.47 -21.69 -6.16
C ALA A 457 17.73 -20.20 -6.43
N LEU A 458 16.78 -19.50 -7.05
CA LEU A 458 16.92 -18.08 -7.39
C LEU A 458 16.82 -17.20 -6.13
N ALA A 459 15.75 -17.37 -5.33
CA ALA A 459 15.55 -16.63 -4.07
C ALA A 459 14.55 -17.37 -3.16
N PRO A 460 15.00 -18.07 -2.09
CA PRO A 460 14.13 -18.86 -1.21
C PRO A 460 13.44 -18.00 -0.13
N GLY A 461 12.82 -16.88 -0.51
CA GLY A 461 12.07 -16.02 0.39
C GLY A 461 10.82 -16.71 0.96
N ARG A 462 10.18 -16.09 1.97
CA ARG A 462 8.96 -16.59 2.62
C ARG A 462 7.87 -16.92 1.60
N ASP A 463 7.54 -15.98 0.73
CA ASP A 463 6.42 -16.08 -0.20
C ASP A 463 6.67 -17.14 -1.28
N VAL A 464 7.90 -17.27 -1.75
CA VAL A 464 8.33 -18.34 -2.68
C VAL A 464 8.19 -19.71 -2.03
N LYS A 465 8.59 -19.86 -0.76
CA LYS A 465 8.44 -21.11 0.00
C LYS A 465 6.98 -21.52 0.19
N VAL A 466 6.09 -20.55 0.45
CA VAL A 466 4.64 -20.80 0.58
C VAL A 466 4.10 -21.40 -0.70
N ILE A 467 4.34 -20.77 -1.84
CA ILE A 467 3.84 -21.23 -3.15
C ILE A 467 4.49 -22.56 -3.55
N ALA A 468 5.80 -22.72 -3.29
CA ALA A 468 6.51 -23.98 -3.53
C ALA A 468 5.92 -25.14 -2.72
N ALA A 469 5.58 -24.92 -1.45
CA ALA A 469 4.97 -25.93 -0.60
C ALA A 469 3.61 -26.38 -1.14
N VAL A 470 2.78 -25.43 -1.60
CA VAL A 470 1.49 -25.74 -2.26
C VAL A 470 1.72 -26.58 -3.52
N ALA A 471 2.59 -26.13 -4.44
CA ALA A 471 2.86 -26.82 -5.69
C ALA A 471 3.41 -28.25 -5.46
N LEU A 472 4.31 -28.42 -4.50
CA LEU A 472 4.85 -29.74 -4.11
C LEU A 472 3.77 -30.66 -3.52
N ALA A 473 2.92 -30.17 -2.62
CA ALA A 473 1.82 -30.96 -2.08
C ALA A 473 0.86 -31.40 -3.20
N ARG A 474 0.51 -30.49 -4.12
CA ARG A 474 -0.36 -30.78 -5.26
C ARG A 474 0.23 -31.77 -6.26
N THR A 475 1.55 -31.91 -6.31
CA THR A 475 2.25 -32.89 -7.15
C THR A 475 2.61 -34.21 -6.43
N GLY A 476 2.18 -34.37 -5.18
CA GLY A 476 2.44 -35.57 -4.37
C GLY A 476 3.80 -35.60 -3.65
N GLU A 477 4.61 -34.54 -3.75
CA GLU A 477 5.90 -34.43 -3.05
C GLU A 477 5.71 -34.04 -1.58
N THR A 478 4.96 -34.87 -0.85
CA THR A 478 4.46 -34.58 0.51
C THR A 478 5.57 -34.36 1.53
N SER A 479 6.68 -35.07 1.44
CA SER A 479 7.82 -34.93 2.34
C SER A 479 8.49 -33.58 2.23
N GLN A 480 8.74 -33.11 1.00
CA GLN A 480 9.37 -31.81 0.76
C GLN A 480 8.43 -30.66 1.15
N SER A 481 7.15 -30.74 0.76
CA SER A 481 6.13 -29.77 1.15
C SER A 481 6.02 -29.66 2.69
N LYS A 482 5.96 -30.79 3.41
CA LYS A 482 5.90 -30.81 4.86
C LYS A 482 7.14 -30.18 5.49
N SER A 483 8.33 -30.48 4.97
CA SER A 483 9.57 -29.86 5.46
C SER A 483 9.56 -28.34 5.34
N ILE A 484 9.06 -27.81 4.22
CA ILE A 484 8.93 -26.36 4.02
C ILE A 484 7.87 -25.78 4.98
N LEU A 485 6.72 -26.44 5.12
CA LEU A 485 5.68 -26.03 6.07
C LEU A 485 6.21 -25.92 7.51
N ASP A 486 6.92 -26.97 7.99
CA ASP A 486 7.48 -26.99 9.34
C ASP A 486 8.51 -25.87 9.55
N ALA A 487 9.32 -25.59 8.54
CA ALA A 487 10.26 -24.49 8.57
C ALA A 487 9.56 -23.12 8.63
N LEU A 488 8.48 -22.92 7.85
CA LEU A 488 7.68 -21.69 7.86
C LEU A 488 6.95 -21.52 9.21
N GLN A 489 6.34 -22.56 9.75
CA GLN A 489 5.67 -22.51 11.06
C GLN A 489 6.64 -22.14 12.18
N LYS A 490 7.89 -22.57 12.08
CA LYS A 490 8.95 -22.23 13.04
C LYS A 490 9.47 -20.80 12.88
N SER A 491 9.66 -20.33 11.65
CA SER A 491 10.23 -18.99 11.38
C SER A 491 9.21 -17.87 11.47
N GLU A 492 7.92 -18.14 11.21
CA GLU A 492 6.83 -17.19 11.08
C GLU A 492 5.65 -17.50 12.03
N PRO A 493 5.89 -17.73 13.34
CA PRO A 493 4.87 -18.24 14.25
C PRO A 493 3.71 -17.27 14.50
N SER A 494 3.92 -15.99 14.29
CA SER A 494 2.95 -14.92 14.53
C SER A 494 2.27 -14.40 13.27
N ASN A 495 2.69 -14.84 12.09
CA ASN A 495 2.20 -14.30 10.82
C ASN A 495 0.74 -14.70 10.59
N THR A 496 -0.15 -13.70 10.64
CA THR A 496 -1.60 -13.91 10.51
C THR A 496 -1.98 -14.50 9.16
N TYR A 497 -1.47 -13.96 8.04
CA TYR A 497 -1.81 -14.47 6.71
C TYR A 497 -1.42 -15.94 6.52
N LEU A 498 -0.27 -16.34 7.07
CA LEU A 498 0.16 -17.73 7.02
C LEU A 498 -0.77 -18.62 7.86
N LYS A 499 -1.10 -18.21 9.07
CA LYS A 499 -1.91 -19.00 10.02
C LYS A 499 -3.36 -19.18 9.57
N VAL A 500 -3.97 -18.12 9.02
CA VAL A 500 -5.40 -18.14 8.66
C VAL A 500 -5.67 -18.58 7.22
N TYR A 501 -4.67 -18.56 6.35
CA TYR A 501 -4.87 -18.86 4.94
C TYR A 501 -3.88 -19.90 4.40
N TRP A 502 -2.57 -19.63 4.45
CA TRP A 502 -1.60 -20.45 3.73
C TRP A 502 -1.22 -21.77 4.41
N PHE A 503 -1.06 -21.80 5.73
CA PHE A 503 -0.85 -23.07 6.44
C PHE A 503 -2.04 -24.01 6.24
N PRO A 504 -3.30 -23.56 6.43
CA PRO A 504 -4.48 -24.33 6.06
C PRO A 504 -4.46 -24.86 4.61
N VAL A 505 -4.10 -24.03 3.64
CA VAL A 505 -4.01 -24.42 2.22
C VAL A 505 -2.95 -25.50 2.00
N ILE A 506 -1.76 -25.36 2.58
CA ILE A 506 -0.69 -26.37 2.45
C ILE A 506 -1.09 -27.67 3.14
N GLU A 507 -1.63 -27.61 4.38
CA GLU A 507 -2.08 -28.78 5.15
C GLU A 507 -3.21 -29.53 4.45
N ALA A 508 -4.18 -28.81 3.89
CA ALA A 508 -5.27 -29.39 3.09
C ALA A 508 -4.74 -30.05 1.81
N SER A 509 -3.80 -29.40 1.12
CA SER A 509 -3.16 -29.98 -0.07
C SER A 509 -2.40 -31.27 0.26
N LEU A 510 -1.67 -31.31 1.39
CA LEU A 510 -1.00 -32.50 1.89
C LEU A 510 -2.00 -33.60 2.24
N ALA A 511 -3.11 -33.27 2.90
CA ALA A 511 -4.14 -34.23 3.29
C ALA A 511 -4.81 -34.83 2.04
N LEU A 512 -5.10 -34.01 1.02
CA LEU A 512 -5.64 -34.51 -0.26
C LEU A 512 -4.66 -35.44 -0.98
N ALA A 513 -3.37 -35.11 -1.02
CA ALA A 513 -2.34 -35.98 -1.58
C ALA A 513 -2.24 -37.33 -0.85
N GLN A 514 -2.57 -37.35 0.44
CA GLN A 514 -2.61 -38.57 1.30
C GLN A 514 -3.98 -39.28 1.28
N GLN A 515 -4.90 -38.87 0.40
CA GLN A 515 -6.26 -39.42 0.31
C GLN A 515 -7.07 -39.32 1.61
N ALA A 516 -6.86 -38.23 2.38
CA ALA A 516 -7.52 -37.94 3.64
C ALA A 516 -8.42 -36.68 3.54
N PRO A 517 -9.54 -36.74 2.81
CA PRO A 517 -10.39 -35.57 2.53
C PRO A 517 -10.99 -34.94 3.78
N ASP A 518 -11.35 -35.75 4.79
CA ASP A 518 -11.86 -35.21 6.07
C ASP A 518 -10.84 -34.30 6.75
N ARG A 519 -9.56 -34.68 6.75
CA ARG A 519 -8.48 -33.88 7.28
C ARG A 519 -8.26 -32.59 6.48
N ALA A 520 -8.46 -32.63 5.18
CA ALA A 520 -8.37 -31.44 4.34
C ALA A 520 -9.46 -30.41 4.68
N ILE A 521 -10.69 -30.86 4.91
CA ILE A 521 -11.81 -29.99 5.30
C ILE A 521 -11.53 -29.33 6.65
N ILE A 522 -11.11 -30.13 7.65
CA ILE A 522 -10.77 -29.63 9.00
C ILE A 522 -9.62 -28.61 8.94
N ALA A 523 -8.58 -28.89 8.15
CA ALA A 523 -7.44 -27.99 8.00
C ALA A 523 -7.86 -26.62 7.45
N LEU A 524 -8.93 -26.53 6.65
CA LEU A 524 -9.41 -25.30 6.01
C LEU A 524 -10.39 -24.49 6.88
N GLU A 525 -10.81 -24.98 8.07
CA GLU A 525 -11.73 -24.25 8.95
C GLU A 525 -11.22 -22.84 9.32
N PRO A 526 -9.93 -22.63 9.67
CA PRO A 526 -9.41 -21.29 9.98
C PRO A 526 -9.53 -20.30 8.82
N SER A 527 -9.60 -20.78 7.58
CA SER A 527 -9.65 -19.93 6.38
C SER A 527 -11.08 -19.42 6.05
N LEU A 528 -12.13 -19.97 6.67
CA LEU A 528 -13.51 -19.64 6.32
C LEU A 528 -13.83 -18.13 6.32
N PRO A 529 -13.41 -17.34 7.32
CA PRO A 529 -13.68 -15.90 7.32
C PRO A 529 -12.86 -15.11 6.30
N TYR A 530 -11.85 -15.73 5.69
CA TYR A 530 -10.84 -15.09 4.85
C TYR A 530 -10.77 -15.67 3.44
N GLU A 531 -11.63 -16.61 3.09
CA GLU A 531 -11.55 -17.41 1.86
C GLU A 531 -11.72 -16.60 0.56
N LEU A 532 -12.33 -15.42 0.65
CA LEU A 532 -12.45 -14.47 -0.46
C LEU A 532 -11.29 -13.47 -0.49
N GLY A 533 -10.38 -13.48 0.48
CA GLY A 533 -9.19 -12.65 0.49
C GLY A 533 -8.11 -13.13 -0.48
N ALA A 534 -7.16 -12.25 -0.73
CA ALA A 534 -5.94 -12.56 -1.49
C ALA A 534 -4.69 -12.15 -0.69
N PRO A 535 -4.45 -12.77 0.48
CA PRO A 535 -3.28 -12.42 1.27
C PRO A 535 -1.98 -12.78 0.55
N PRO A 536 -0.89 -12.01 0.76
CA PRO A 536 0.41 -12.34 0.18
C PRO A 536 0.77 -13.82 0.38
N PRO A 537 1.28 -14.48 -0.67
CA PRO A 537 1.75 -13.97 -1.95
C PRO A 537 0.70 -13.71 -3.05
N GLY A 538 -0.61 -13.71 -2.77
CA GLY A 538 -1.59 -13.11 -3.65
C GLY A 538 -2.37 -14.06 -4.58
N ILE A 539 -2.58 -15.33 -4.18
CA ILE A 539 -3.51 -16.23 -4.89
C ILE A 539 -4.82 -16.32 -4.08
N SER A 540 -5.92 -15.90 -4.68
CA SER A 540 -7.26 -15.94 -4.07
C SER A 540 -7.96 -17.29 -4.23
N MET A 541 -8.97 -17.54 -3.40
CA MET A 541 -9.93 -18.63 -3.50
C MET A 541 -9.35 -20.07 -3.49
N TYR A 542 -8.11 -20.24 -3.01
CA TYR A 542 -7.55 -21.59 -2.82
C TYR A 542 -8.30 -22.41 -1.77
N PRO A 543 -8.71 -21.86 -0.61
CA PRO A 543 -9.46 -22.61 0.40
C PRO A 543 -10.75 -23.23 -0.12
N PRO A 544 -11.68 -22.50 -0.78
CA PRO A 544 -12.90 -23.11 -1.33
C PRO A 544 -12.60 -24.11 -2.46
N TYR A 545 -11.54 -23.88 -3.27
CA TYR A 545 -11.15 -24.83 -4.30
C TYR A 545 -10.74 -26.18 -3.69
N LEU A 546 -9.86 -26.19 -2.69
CA LEU A 546 -9.40 -27.42 -2.04
C LEU A 546 -10.51 -28.12 -1.24
N ARG A 547 -11.40 -27.37 -0.61
CA ARG A 547 -12.56 -27.91 0.11
C ARG A 547 -13.53 -28.58 -0.86
N GLY A 548 -13.75 -27.96 -2.02
CA GLY A 548 -14.53 -28.58 -3.11
C GLY A 548 -13.89 -29.89 -3.60
N LEU A 549 -12.56 -29.94 -3.80
CA LEU A 549 -11.85 -31.17 -4.15
C LEU A 549 -11.96 -32.24 -3.05
N ALA A 550 -11.94 -31.86 -1.77
CA ALA A 550 -12.13 -32.80 -0.67
C ALA A 550 -13.54 -33.39 -0.68
N TYR A 551 -14.58 -32.59 -0.92
CA TYR A 551 -15.94 -33.10 -1.08
C TYR A 551 -16.11 -34.00 -2.30
N LEU A 552 -15.43 -33.72 -3.42
CA LEU A 552 -15.41 -34.64 -4.57
C LEU A 552 -14.81 -36.00 -4.20
N ALA A 553 -13.69 -35.99 -3.44
CA ALA A 553 -13.05 -37.23 -2.96
C ALA A 553 -13.96 -38.04 -2.03
N GLN A 554 -14.79 -37.38 -1.22
CA GLN A 554 -15.83 -38.01 -0.39
C GLN A 554 -17.07 -38.43 -1.19
N LYS A 555 -17.14 -38.18 -2.50
CA LYS A 555 -18.32 -38.35 -3.35
C LYS A 555 -19.54 -37.54 -2.89
N ASN A 556 -19.31 -36.44 -2.18
CA ASN A 556 -20.33 -35.49 -1.75
C ASN A 556 -20.52 -34.40 -2.82
N GLY A 557 -21.21 -34.75 -3.91
CA GLY A 557 -21.43 -33.86 -5.05
C GLY A 557 -22.11 -32.53 -4.69
N PRO A 558 -23.19 -32.50 -3.90
CA PRO A 558 -23.85 -31.25 -3.53
C PRO A 558 -22.94 -30.28 -2.78
N ALA A 559 -22.17 -30.76 -1.80
CA ALA A 559 -21.23 -29.92 -1.04
C ALA A 559 -20.09 -29.41 -1.94
N ALA A 560 -19.54 -30.28 -2.82
CA ALA A 560 -18.53 -29.88 -3.79
C ALA A 560 -19.05 -28.80 -4.75
N ALA A 561 -20.28 -28.95 -5.27
CA ALA A 561 -20.88 -27.96 -6.16
C ALA A 561 -21.04 -26.60 -5.47
N ALA A 562 -21.45 -26.57 -4.20
CA ALA A 562 -21.56 -25.32 -3.44
C ALA A 562 -20.22 -24.56 -3.34
N GLU A 563 -19.09 -25.27 -3.18
CA GLU A 563 -17.77 -24.64 -3.14
C GLU A 563 -17.35 -24.08 -4.52
N PHE A 564 -17.56 -24.83 -5.59
CA PHE A 564 -17.16 -24.38 -6.93
C PHE A 564 -18.08 -23.29 -7.51
N LEU A 565 -19.34 -23.18 -7.06
CA LEU A 565 -20.23 -22.08 -7.43
C LEU A 565 -19.72 -20.73 -6.92
N LYS A 566 -18.99 -20.68 -5.79
CA LYS A 566 -18.38 -19.45 -5.28
C LYS A 566 -17.49 -18.75 -6.33
N PHE A 567 -16.88 -19.51 -7.24
CA PHE A 567 -16.05 -18.93 -8.31
C PHE A 567 -16.88 -18.18 -9.37
N ALA A 568 -18.09 -18.61 -9.62
CA ALA A 568 -19.02 -17.92 -10.50
C ALA A 568 -19.68 -16.71 -9.79
N ASP A 569 -19.91 -16.80 -8.48
CA ASP A 569 -20.49 -15.73 -7.68
C ASP A 569 -19.49 -14.59 -7.41
N HIS A 570 -18.18 -14.89 -7.43
CA HIS A 570 -17.10 -13.93 -7.13
C HIS A 570 -16.07 -13.81 -8.27
N PRO A 571 -16.48 -13.51 -9.51
CA PRO A 571 -15.56 -13.42 -10.65
C PRO A 571 -14.52 -12.32 -10.51
N GLY A 572 -14.86 -11.23 -9.79
CA GLY A 572 -13.92 -10.14 -9.49
C GLY A 572 -12.82 -10.52 -8.51
N VAL A 573 -13.05 -11.52 -7.65
CA VAL A 573 -12.03 -12.02 -6.69
C VAL A 573 -11.06 -12.96 -7.39
N ILE A 574 -11.57 -13.94 -8.15
CA ILE A 574 -10.71 -14.93 -8.82
C ILE A 574 -10.07 -14.37 -10.09
N GLN A 575 -10.71 -13.44 -10.75
CA GLN A 575 -10.26 -12.82 -11.99
C GLN A 575 -9.78 -13.86 -13.03
N ASN A 576 -8.56 -13.68 -13.54
CA ASN A 576 -7.93 -14.47 -14.59
C ASN A 576 -7.07 -15.63 -14.07
N PHE A 577 -7.10 -15.93 -12.78
CA PHE A 577 -6.30 -17.04 -12.25
C PHE A 577 -6.88 -18.41 -12.67
N LEU A 578 -6.01 -19.36 -12.97
CA LEU A 578 -6.33 -20.69 -13.52
C LEU A 578 -7.44 -21.43 -12.75
N LEU A 579 -7.52 -21.30 -11.42
CA LEU A 579 -8.54 -21.98 -10.62
C LEU A 579 -9.97 -21.60 -11.04
N GLY A 580 -10.19 -20.39 -11.57
CA GLY A 580 -11.49 -19.96 -12.07
C GLY A 580 -11.99 -20.77 -13.26
N SER A 581 -11.10 -21.19 -14.15
CA SER A 581 -11.46 -22.10 -15.25
C SER A 581 -11.59 -23.55 -14.79
N LEU A 582 -10.70 -24.01 -13.91
CA LEU A 582 -10.75 -25.37 -13.37
C LEU A 582 -11.97 -25.61 -12.48
N ALA A 583 -12.44 -24.61 -11.73
CA ALA A 583 -13.65 -24.71 -10.93
C ALA A 583 -14.89 -25.09 -11.78
N ARG A 584 -14.97 -24.65 -13.04
CA ARG A 584 -16.05 -25.05 -13.97
C ARG A 584 -16.01 -26.54 -14.27
N LEU A 585 -14.82 -27.10 -14.52
CA LEU A 585 -14.64 -28.54 -14.70
C LEU A 585 -15.02 -29.30 -13.43
N GLN A 586 -14.54 -28.85 -12.27
CA GLN A 586 -14.83 -29.50 -11.00
C GLN A 586 -16.33 -29.44 -10.65
N LEU A 587 -17.01 -28.37 -11.05
CA LEU A 587 -18.47 -28.26 -10.93
C LEU A 587 -19.20 -29.33 -11.78
N GLY A 588 -18.70 -29.58 -12.99
CA GLY A 588 -19.20 -30.69 -13.83
C GLY A 588 -19.04 -32.05 -13.14
N ARG A 589 -17.88 -32.33 -12.55
CA ARG A 589 -17.62 -33.53 -11.75
C ARG A 589 -18.56 -33.62 -10.53
N ALA A 590 -18.80 -32.52 -9.84
CA ALA A 590 -19.70 -32.44 -8.68
C ALA A 590 -21.16 -32.80 -9.07
N TYR A 591 -21.67 -32.26 -10.17
CA TYR A 591 -23.01 -32.56 -10.65
C TYR A 591 -23.13 -34.01 -11.16
N ALA A 592 -22.08 -34.56 -11.80
CA ALA A 592 -22.07 -35.95 -12.22
C ALA A 592 -22.16 -36.90 -11.01
N ILE A 593 -21.42 -36.65 -9.94
CA ILE A 593 -21.50 -37.39 -8.67
C ILE A 593 -22.88 -37.26 -8.02
N SER A 594 -23.53 -36.09 -8.14
CA SER A 594 -24.88 -35.85 -7.63
C SER A 594 -25.99 -36.53 -8.47
N GLY A 595 -25.66 -37.10 -9.61
CA GLY A 595 -26.64 -37.67 -10.55
C GLY A 595 -27.37 -36.64 -11.40
N ASP A 596 -27.02 -35.35 -11.32
CA ASP A 596 -27.60 -34.29 -12.17
C ASP A 596 -26.86 -34.23 -13.52
N THR A 597 -27.19 -35.18 -14.39
CA THR A 597 -26.53 -35.32 -15.70
C THR A 597 -26.71 -34.07 -16.58
N ALA A 598 -27.83 -33.38 -16.48
CA ALA A 598 -28.08 -32.17 -17.28
C ALA A 598 -27.12 -31.03 -16.91
N LYS A 599 -26.99 -30.71 -15.60
CA LYS A 599 -26.05 -29.70 -15.13
C LYS A 599 -24.59 -30.14 -15.32
N ALA A 600 -24.29 -31.42 -15.14
CA ALA A 600 -22.96 -31.95 -15.42
C ALA A 600 -22.55 -31.68 -16.88
N LYS A 601 -23.41 -32.07 -17.87
CA LYS A 601 -23.14 -31.79 -19.29
C LYS A 601 -22.92 -30.31 -19.56
N ALA A 602 -23.76 -29.44 -19.02
CA ALA A 602 -23.63 -27.99 -19.21
C ALA A 602 -22.28 -27.47 -18.69
N ALA A 603 -21.88 -27.84 -17.45
CA ALA A 603 -20.63 -27.39 -16.85
C ALA A 603 -19.37 -27.90 -17.59
N TYR A 604 -19.38 -29.18 -18.04
CA TYR A 604 -18.30 -29.69 -18.89
C TYR A 604 -18.24 -28.96 -20.24
N GLN A 605 -19.38 -28.66 -20.84
CA GLN A 605 -19.44 -27.94 -22.11
C GLN A 605 -18.93 -26.52 -21.97
N ASP A 606 -19.26 -25.83 -20.89
CA ASP A 606 -18.74 -24.50 -20.57
C ASP A 606 -17.21 -24.52 -20.45
N PHE A 607 -16.66 -25.50 -19.72
CA PHE A 607 -15.21 -25.66 -19.61
C PHE A 607 -14.56 -25.98 -20.96
N LEU A 608 -15.09 -26.93 -21.71
CA LEU A 608 -14.53 -27.34 -23.01
C LEU A 608 -14.65 -26.21 -24.06
N THR A 609 -15.69 -25.40 -23.99
CA THR A 609 -15.83 -24.20 -24.84
C THR A 609 -14.79 -23.14 -24.49
N LEU A 610 -14.57 -22.92 -23.19
CA LEU A 610 -13.53 -22.02 -22.71
C LEU A 610 -12.13 -22.46 -23.16
N TRP A 611 -11.87 -23.77 -23.13
CA TRP A 611 -10.58 -24.37 -23.49
C TRP A 611 -10.53 -24.90 -24.93
N LYS A 612 -11.40 -24.41 -25.85
CA LYS A 612 -11.43 -24.86 -27.27
C LYS A 612 -10.08 -24.66 -27.98
N ASP A 613 -9.36 -23.61 -27.65
CA ASP A 613 -8.05 -23.25 -28.21
C ASP A 613 -6.88 -23.59 -27.26
N ALA A 614 -7.09 -24.50 -26.30
CA ALA A 614 -6.08 -24.96 -25.37
C ALA A 614 -4.99 -25.78 -26.06
N ASP A 615 -3.80 -25.79 -25.51
CA ASP A 615 -2.69 -26.60 -26.03
C ASP A 615 -3.06 -28.08 -26.00
N PRO A 616 -2.57 -28.87 -26.98
CA PRO A 616 -2.80 -30.30 -27.00
C PRO A 616 -2.06 -31.03 -25.87
N GLY A 617 -2.61 -32.18 -25.44
CA GLY A 617 -1.92 -33.07 -24.49
C GLY A 617 -1.94 -32.63 -23.03
N ILE A 618 -2.74 -31.63 -22.65
CA ILE A 618 -2.91 -31.25 -21.24
C ILE A 618 -3.65 -32.37 -20.51
N PRO A 619 -3.09 -32.95 -19.41
CA PRO A 619 -3.68 -34.11 -18.75
C PRO A 619 -5.14 -33.90 -18.33
N ILE A 620 -5.43 -32.83 -17.59
CA ILE A 620 -6.77 -32.52 -17.08
C ILE A 620 -7.80 -32.28 -18.21
N LEU A 621 -7.37 -31.75 -19.35
CA LEU A 621 -8.24 -31.57 -20.53
C LEU A 621 -8.60 -32.92 -21.17
N THR A 622 -7.63 -33.84 -21.25
CA THR A 622 -7.84 -35.19 -21.76
C THR A 622 -8.83 -35.97 -20.90
N GLU A 623 -8.67 -35.86 -19.56
CA GLU A 623 -9.62 -36.41 -18.59
C GLU A 623 -11.03 -35.83 -18.77
N ALA A 624 -11.14 -34.48 -18.82
CA ALA A 624 -12.42 -33.80 -18.99
C ALA A 624 -13.18 -34.24 -20.25
N LYS A 625 -12.48 -34.41 -21.39
CA LYS A 625 -13.07 -34.92 -22.64
C LYS A 625 -13.57 -36.35 -22.49
N ALA A 626 -12.79 -37.22 -21.82
CA ALA A 626 -13.18 -38.61 -21.59
C ALA A 626 -14.37 -38.73 -20.61
N GLU A 627 -14.43 -37.87 -19.59
CA GLU A 627 -15.53 -37.80 -18.64
C GLU A 627 -16.82 -37.31 -19.32
N TYR A 628 -16.73 -36.23 -20.11
CA TYR A 628 -17.87 -35.69 -20.86
C TYR A 628 -18.47 -36.70 -21.85
N ALA A 629 -17.61 -37.46 -22.55
CA ALA A 629 -18.06 -38.50 -23.50
C ALA A 629 -18.89 -39.62 -22.83
N LYS A 630 -18.65 -39.90 -21.53
CA LYS A 630 -19.43 -40.90 -20.77
C LYS A 630 -20.83 -40.41 -20.37
N LEU A 631 -21.07 -39.10 -20.46
CA LEU A 631 -22.36 -38.49 -20.15
C LEU A 631 -23.28 -38.37 -21.39
N GLN A 632 -22.71 -38.51 -22.57
CA GLN A 632 -23.47 -38.47 -23.84
C GLN A 632 -24.27 -39.75 -24.03
#